data_f92d5912f457dda947ea26e79048cca3
#
_entry.id   f92d5912f457dda947ea26e79048cca3
#
_cell.length_a   1.000
_cell.length_b   1.000
_cell.length_c   1.000
_cell.angle_alpha   90.00
_cell.angle_beta   90.00
_cell.angle_gamma   90.00
#
_symmetry.space_group_name_H-M   'P 1'
#
loop_
_entity.id
_entity.type
_entity.pdbx_description
1 polymer ?
#
loop_
_entity_poly.entity_id
_entity_poly.type
_entity_poly.pdbx_seq_one_letter_code
_entity_poly.pdbx_strand_id
1 'polypeptide(L)'
;AGVVVNSVAAADPNKSGSIQVRGASSLKAGNSPLIVIDGMPGGDLRNLAQSDIESITVLKDGSAAAIYGSRGANGVILVTTKQGKAGKTTITYDGYVEHDFVASKPDVLDAEAYLDKVTGAVDYGHRTNWYDELINKNNFGHNHNISLSGGSETTIFRMSANFKGKEGLDIASDRKEYGLRGNFKHTTLEGLLEVGGNFSYRIADEDYTDYASFKQAVQLNPTFSVDEMDAFKGNSYSFNPVKNLTEQENGAKQEYSTIDLNLKLNILKNLNTELKLGRQGHNKKQSQYKFKTHKDCINGNYNGYALLKQEAWTDWTLEWLGNYSFKINDEHDFKIMGGYSYQQFDYEWFSASNRDFPSDAFLYNYLQGGEYEKVNGRLGMESHKE
;
A
#
# COMPACT_ATOMS: atom_id res chain seq x y z
N ALA A 1 -12.14 -10.80 19.79
CA ALA A 1 -11.85 -11.79 18.76
C ALA A 1 -12.72 -11.54 17.53
N GLY A 2 -12.22 -11.89 16.32
CA GLY A 2 -12.97 -11.74 15.06
C GLY A 2 -12.35 -10.77 14.05
N VAL A 3 -11.15 -10.30 14.30
CA VAL A 3 -10.27 -9.65 13.29
C VAL A 3 -9.08 -10.57 13.07
N VAL A 4 -8.84 -10.90 11.83
CA VAL A 4 -7.67 -11.68 11.39
C VAL A 4 -6.84 -10.81 10.50
N VAL A 5 -5.55 -10.69 10.80
CA VAL A 5 -4.56 -10.02 9.96
C VAL A 5 -3.63 -11.10 9.44
N ASN A 6 -3.66 -11.32 8.12
CA ASN A 6 -2.76 -12.25 7.46
C ASN A 6 -1.70 -11.46 6.70
N SER A 7 -0.45 -11.66 7.04
CA SER A 7 0.69 -11.12 6.28
C SER A 7 1.36 -12.28 5.55
N VAL A 8 1.15 -12.36 4.23
CA VAL A 8 1.70 -13.44 3.39
C VAL A 8 3.19 -13.21 3.10
N ALA A 9 3.63 -11.97 3.22
CA ALA A 9 5.01 -11.55 2.92
C ALA A 9 5.42 -10.43 3.87
N ALA A 10 5.46 -10.74 5.17
CA ALA A 10 5.74 -9.76 6.23
C ALA A 10 7.10 -9.05 6.08
N ALA A 11 8.04 -9.71 5.40
CA ALA A 11 9.38 -9.20 5.15
C ALA A 11 9.50 -8.31 3.89
N ASP A 12 8.48 -8.28 3.02
CA ASP A 12 8.44 -7.38 1.86
C ASP A 12 7.80 -6.05 2.28
N PRO A 13 8.54 -4.93 2.25
CA PRO A 13 8.05 -3.62 2.68
C PRO A 13 6.90 -3.09 1.80
N ASN A 14 6.71 -3.65 0.61
CA ASN A 14 5.70 -3.25 -0.36
C ASN A 14 4.38 -4.05 -0.22
N LYS A 15 4.37 -5.11 0.60
CA LYS A 15 3.17 -5.91 0.85
C LYS A 15 2.48 -5.47 2.14
N SER A 16 1.18 -5.27 2.05
CA SER A 16 0.33 -5.09 3.23
C SER A 16 -0.31 -6.40 3.65
N GLY A 17 -0.48 -6.58 4.96
CA GLY A 17 -1.31 -7.65 5.48
C GLY A 17 -2.77 -7.49 5.03
N SER A 18 -3.43 -8.59 4.70
CA SER A 18 -4.87 -8.58 4.49
C SER A 18 -5.60 -8.60 5.84
N ILE A 19 -6.53 -7.67 5.99
CA ILE A 19 -7.37 -7.59 7.19
C ILE A 19 -8.73 -8.19 6.85
N GLN A 20 -9.21 -9.09 7.68
CA GLN A 20 -10.55 -9.68 7.58
C GLN A 20 -11.28 -9.51 8.91
N VAL A 21 -12.54 -9.08 8.84
CA VAL A 21 -13.47 -9.01 9.96
C VAL A 21 -14.55 -10.05 9.69
N ARG A 22 -14.83 -10.96 10.66
CA ARG A 22 -15.79 -12.07 10.53
C ARG A 22 -15.42 -13.23 9.59
N GLY A 23 -14.20 -13.29 9.04
CA GLY A 23 -13.79 -14.32 8.10
C GLY A 23 -14.26 -14.07 6.66
N ALA A 24 -14.09 -15.05 5.78
CA ALA A 24 -14.48 -14.95 4.37
C ALA A 24 -16.00 -15.05 4.25
N SER A 25 -16.65 -13.97 3.82
CA SER A 25 -18.11 -13.89 3.61
C SER A 25 -18.50 -14.16 2.15
N SER A 26 -17.56 -14.07 1.20
CA SER A 26 -17.81 -14.26 -0.23
C SER A 26 -16.67 -14.99 -0.92
N LEU A 27 -17.01 -15.81 -1.92
CA LEU A 27 -16.05 -16.50 -2.79
C LEU A 27 -15.59 -15.62 -3.97
N LYS A 28 -16.37 -14.63 -4.38
CA LYS A 28 -16.11 -13.79 -5.56
C LYS A 28 -16.07 -12.30 -5.26
N ALA A 29 -16.84 -11.81 -4.29
CA ALA A 29 -16.77 -10.43 -3.83
C ALA A 29 -15.62 -10.30 -2.81
N GLY A 30 -14.96 -9.15 -2.74
CA GLY A 30 -13.88 -8.89 -1.77
C GLY A 30 -14.33 -9.14 -0.33
N ASN A 31 -13.41 -9.60 0.50
CA ASN A 31 -13.64 -9.88 1.93
C ASN A 31 -13.00 -8.80 2.84
N SER A 32 -12.46 -7.74 2.25
CA SER A 32 -11.81 -6.66 2.99
C SER A 32 -12.86 -5.76 3.66
N PRO A 33 -12.64 -5.34 4.90
CA PRO A 33 -13.49 -4.36 5.57
C PRO A 33 -13.36 -2.98 4.89
N LEU A 34 -14.39 -2.17 5.02
CA LEU A 34 -14.32 -0.77 4.66
C LEU A 34 -13.43 -0.02 5.66
N ILE A 35 -12.43 0.69 5.17
CA ILE A 35 -11.61 1.57 6.00
C ILE A 35 -12.16 2.98 5.90
N VAL A 36 -12.38 3.61 7.06
CA VAL A 36 -12.87 4.98 7.17
C VAL A 36 -11.88 5.77 8.00
N ILE A 37 -11.28 6.79 7.42
CA ILE A 37 -10.28 7.63 8.07
C ILE A 37 -10.89 9.01 8.30
N ASP A 38 -10.98 9.44 9.56
CA ASP A 38 -11.57 10.72 9.98
C ASP A 38 -12.99 10.97 9.40
N GLY A 39 -13.75 9.89 9.23
CA GLY A 39 -15.08 9.90 8.65
C GLY A 39 -15.14 9.76 7.13
N MET A 40 -14.01 9.76 6.42
CA MET A 40 -13.95 9.56 4.97
C MET A 40 -13.78 8.07 4.63
N PRO A 41 -14.74 7.45 3.90
CA PRO A 41 -14.66 6.06 3.49
C PRO A 41 -13.70 5.84 2.33
N GLY A 42 -13.15 4.62 2.21
CA GLY A 42 -12.26 4.22 1.10
C GLY A 42 -10.77 4.47 1.36
N GLY A 43 -10.37 4.84 2.58
CA GLY A 43 -8.97 5.04 2.93
C GLY A 43 -8.12 3.76 2.87
N ASP A 44 -6.80 3.92 2.78
CA ASP A 44 -5.82 2.85 2.91
C ASP A 44 -4.94 3.12 4.14
N LEU A 45 -4.83 2.14 5.05
CA LEU A 45 -4.00 2.26 6.27
C LEU A 45 -2.52 2.51 5.97
N ARG A 46 -2.03 2.06 4.81
CA ARG A 46 -0.67 2.35 4.37
C ARG A 46 -0.41 3.85 4.16
N ASN A 47 -1.47 4.63 3.95
CA ASN A 47 -1.38 6.07 3.75
C ASN A 47 -1.31 6.87 5.05
N LEU A 48 -1.25 6.18 6.20
CA LEU A 48 -1.13 6.80 7.51
C LEU A 48 0.21 6.45 8.16
N ALA A 49 0.89 7.46 8.67
CA ALA A 49 1.97 7.22 9.61
C ALA A 49 1.37 6.68 10.93
N GLN A 50 1.96 5.63 11.49
CA GLN A 50 1.49 5.04 12.75
C GLN A 50 1.43 6.08 13.89
N SER A 51 2.38 7.01 13.90
CA SER A 51 2.46 8.13 14.87
C SER A 51 1.30 9.13 14.75
N ASP A 52 0.59 9.18 13.61
CA ASP A 52 -0.57 10.06 13.42
C ASP A 52 -1.90 9.41 13.83
N ILE A 53 -1.91 8.12 14.13
CA ILE A 53 -3.12 7.41 14.54
C ILE A 53 -3.40 7.69 16.03
N GLU A 54 -4.61 8.12 16.36
CA GLU A 54 -5.12 8.25 17.73
C GLU A 54 -5.81 6.96 18.17
N SER A 55 -6.72 6.44 17.35
CA SER A 55 -7.47 5.22 17.68
C SER A 55 -7.91 4.46 16.44
N ILE A 56 -8.07 3.14 16.61
CA ILE A 56 -8.67 2.24 15.61
C ILE A 56 -9.83 1.53 16.27
N THR A 57 -11.02 1.67 15.70
CA THR A 57 -12.25 1.00 16.16
C THR A 57 -12.78 0.09 15.06
N VAL A 58 -13.13 -1.14 15.42
CA VAL A 58 -13.68 -2.11 14.46
C VAL A 58 -15.17 -2.30 14.71
N LEU A 59 -16.00 -1.91 13.76
CA LEU A 59 -17.43 -2.14 13.76
C LEU A 59 -17.73 -3.48 13.09
N LYS A 60 -18.24 -4.42 13.88
CA LYS A 60 -18.49 -5.80 13.43
C LYS A 60 -19.98 -6.09 13.20
N ASP A 61 -20.87 -5.25 13.72
CA ASP A 61 -22.29 -5.55 13.79
C ASP A 61 -23.13 -4.82 12.73
N GLY A 62 -24.43 -5.07 12.71
CA GLY A 62 -25.38 -4.40 11.82
C GLY A 62 -25.35 -2.86 11.90
N SER A 63 -24.77 -2.31 12.99
CA SER A 63 -24.50 -0.88 13.13
C SER A 63 -23.57 -0.33 12.03
N ALA A 64 -22.59 -1.12 11.59
CA ALA A 64 -21.72 -0.76 10.46
C ALA A 64 -22.51 -0.66 9.15
N ALA A 65 -23.40 -1.63 8.89
CA ALA A 65 -24.25 -1.63 7.71
C ALA A 65 -25.29 -0.50 7.74
N ALA A 66 -25.75 -0.11 8.93
CA ALA A 66 -26.70 0.99 9.10
C ALA A 66 -26.10 2.36 8.70
N ILE A 67 -24.79 2.56 8.96
CA ILE A 67 -24.13 3.85 8.69
C ILE A 67 -23.54 3.87 7.27
N TYR A 68 -22.92 2.76 6.82
CA TYR A 68 -22.13 2.70 5.58
C TYR A 68 -22.80 1.85 4.48
N GLY A 69 -24.06 1.42 4.69
CA GLY A 69 -24.82 0.63 3.72
C GLY A 69 -24.13 -0.70 3.36
N SER A 70 -24.28 -1.11 2.09
CA SER A 70 -23.69 -2.35 1.56
C SER A 70 -22.17 -2.42 1.67
N ARG A 71 -21.48 -1.28 1.65
CA ARG A 71 -20.02 -1.18 1.81
C ARG A 71 -19.54 -1.66 3.19
N GLY A 72 -20.38 -1.54 4.22
CA GLY A 72 -20.11 -2.02 5.57
C GLY A 72 -20.35 -3.52 5.79
N ALA A 73 -20.77 -4.28 4.77
CA ALA A 73 -21.15 -5.70 4.91
C ALA A 73 -20.03 -6.59 5.45
N ASN A 74 -18.77 -6.31 5.09
CA ASN A 74 -17.58 -7.04 5.56
C ASN A 74 -16.99 -6.49 6.88
N GLY A 75 -17.71 -5.57 7.55
CA GLY A 75 -17.24 -4.80 8.69
C GLY A 75 -16.59 -3.48 8.30
N VAL A 76 -16.41 -2.62 9.28
CA VAL A 76 -15.81 -1.29 9.09
C VAL A 76 -14.69 -1.09 10.10
N ILE A 77 -13.54 -0.56 9.62
CA ILE A 77 -12.44 -0.12 10.44
C ILE A 77 -12.44 1.41 10.45
N LEU A 78 -12.80 1.98 11.60
CA LEU A 78 -12.74 3.41 11.82
C LEU A 78 -11.37 3.78 12.36
N VAL A 79 -10.69 4.67 11.66
CA VAL A 79 -9.41 5.23 12.09
C VAL A 79 -9.61 6.70 12.39
N THR A 80 -9.30 7.08 13.62
CA THR A 80 -9.26 8.49 14.02
C THR A 80 -7.80 8.92 14.09
N THR A 81 -7.47 10.02 13.43
CA THR A 81 -6.12 10.56 13.50
C THR A 81 -6.00 11.60 14.61
N LYS A 82 -4.78 11.80 15.12
CA LYS A 82 -4.47 12.80 16.13
C LYS A 82 -4.83 14.18 15.64
N GLN A 83 -5.59 14.90 16.46
CA GLN A 83 -6.04 16.27 16.21
C GLN A 83 -5.19 17.28 16.98
N GLY A 84 -5.27 18.55 16.59
CA GLY A 84 -4.75 19.65 17.39
C GLY A 84 -5.48 19.74 18.74
N LYS A 85 -4.81 20.33 19.74
CA LYS A 85 -5.41 20.63 21.04
C LYS A 85 -5.23 22.09 21.35
N ALA A 86 -6.24 22.69 22.02
CA ALA A 86 -6.13 24.04 22.53
C ALA A 86 -4.95 24.17 23.50
N GLY A 87 -4.20 25.24 23.40
CA GLY A 87 -3.04 25.49 24.24
C GLY A 87 -1.80 25.92 23.43
N LYS A 88 -0.66 25.92 24.12
CA LYS A 88 0.62 26.28 23.51
C LYS A 88 0.99 25.31 22.39
N THR A 89 1.56 25.84 21.35
CA THR A 89 2.09 25.05 20.24
C THR A 89 3.20 24.10 20.74
N THR A 90 3.05 22.82 20.41
CA THR A 90 3.98 21.76 20.79
C THR A 90 4.55 21.10 19.54
N ILE A 91 5.86 20.88 19.54
CA ILE A 91 6.55 20.09 18.54
C ILE A 91 6.86 18.73 19.15
N THR A 92 6.54 17.66 18.42
CA THR A 92 6.84 16.29 18.82
C THR A 92 7.63 15.59 17.73
N TYR A 93 8.65 14.86 18.12
CA TYR A 93 9.39 13.97 17.24
C TYR A 93 9.24 12.53 17.73
N ASP A 94 8.89 11.63 16.80
CA ASP A 94 8.80 10.19 17.01
C ASP A 94 9.68 9.50 15.97
N GLY A 95 10.53 8.58 16.39
CA GLY A 95 11.39 7.84 15.46
C GLY A 95 11.78 6.47 16.00
N TYR A 96 12.07 5.56 15.08
CA TYR A 96 12.63 4.25 15.40
C TYR A 96 13.51 3.75 14.25
N VAL A 97 14.34 2.78 14.58
CA VAL A 97 15.08 1.96 13.62
C VAL A 97 14.68 0.51 13.79
N GLU A 98 14.75 -0.26 12.72
CA GLU A 98 14.39 -1.67 12.70
C GLU A 98 15.39 -2.49 11.87
N HIS A 99 15.54 -3.75 12.21
CA HIS A 99 16.29 -4.74 11.45
C HIS A 99 15.50 -6.05 11.47
N ASP A 100 15.29 -6.62 10.30
CA ASP A 100 14.54 -7.85 10.13
C ASP A 100 15.49 -9.06 10.03
N PHE A 101 15.06 -10.20 10.54
CA PHE A 101 15.78 -11.45 10.42
C PHE A 101 14.86 -12.63 10.12
N VAL A 102 15.41 -13.67 9.51
CA VAL A 102 14.65 -14.88 9.16
C VAL A 102 14.42 -15.71 10.42
N ALA A 103 13.17 -15.79 10.86
CA ALA A 103 12.79 -16.57 12.05
C ALA A 103 12.82 -18.08 11.80
N SER A 104 12.49 -18.52 10.56
CA SER A 104 12.52 -19.92 10.17
C SER A 104 12.87 -20.04 8.69
N LYS A 105 13.80 -20.91 8.36
CA LYS A 105 14.20 -21.22 6.99
C LYS A 105 13.53 -22.51 6.52
N PRO A 106 13.26 -22.64 5.20
CA PRO A 106 12.87 -23.93 4.65
C PRO A 106 13.98 -24.97 4.87
N ASP A 107 13.59 -26.19 5.20
CA ASP A 107 14.52 -27.32 5.30
C ASP A 107 14.83 -27.82 3.89
N VAL A 108 16.01 -27.50 3.40
CA VAL A 108 16.50 -27.90 2.07
C VAL A 108 17.76 -28.74 2.21
N LEU A 109 17.99 -29.63 1.26
CA LEU A 109 19.20 -30.44 1.22
C LEU A 109 20.42 -29.52 0.97
N ASP A 110 21.46 -29.68 1.77
CA ASP A 110 22.79 -29.17 1.44
C ASP A 110 23.40 -30.00 0.28
N ALA A 111 24.57 -29.60 -0.19
CA ALA A 111 25.18 -30.24 -1.36
C ALA A 111 25.54 -31.73 -1.11
N GLU A 112 26.02 -32.06 0.08
CA GLU A 112 26.36 -33.42 0.46
C GLU A 112 25.12 -34.32 0.55
N ALA A 113 24.08 -33.86 1.24
CA ALA A 113 22.83 -34.59 1.34
C ALA A 113 22.10 -34.69 -0.01
N TYR A 114 22.24 -33.69 -0.86
CA TYR A 114 21.68 -33.70 -2.22
C TYR A 114 22.35 -34.78 -3.06
N LEU A 115 23.70 -34.86 -3.07
CA LEU A 115 24.44 -35.84 -3.82
C LEU A 115 24.22 -37.26 -3.32
N ASP A 116 24.01 -37.44 -2.03
CA ASP A 116 23.71 -38.74 -1.42
C ASP A 116 22.29 -39.25 -1.72
N LYS A 117 21.29 -38.34 -1.66
CA LYS A 117 19.86 -38.72 -1.68
C LYS A 117 19.21 -38.62 -3.06
N VAL A 118 19.74 -37.79 -3.96
CA VAL A 118 19.12 -37.56 -5.28
C VAL A 118 19.74 -38.48 -6.33
N THR A 119 18.97 -39.42 -6.83
CA THR A 119 19.42 -40.36 -7.86
C THR A 119 19.80 -39.61 -9.14
N GLY A 120 21.02 -39.81 -9.60
CA GLY A 120 21.55 -39.13 -10.80
C GLY A 120 22.00 -37.69 -10.54
N ALA A 121 22.16 -37.29 -9.29
CA ALA A 121 22.75 -36.01 -8.95
C ALA A 121 24.15 -35.87 -9.57
N VAL A 122 24.42 -34.67 -10.12
CA VAL A 122 25.75 -34.32 -10.67
C VAL A 122 26.33 -33.26 -9.75
N ASP A 123 27.60 -33.46 -9.35
CA ASP A 123 28.35 -32.47 -8.60
C ASP A 123 29.05 -31.50 -9.54
N TYR A 124 28.68 -30.22 -9.47
CA TYR A 124 29.29 -29.12 -10.23
C TYR A 124 30.41 -28.41 -9.46
N GLY A 125 30.76 -28.93 -8.26
CA GLY A 125 31.94 -28.49 -7.49
C GLY A 125 31.68 -27.34 -6.52
N HIS A 126 30.47 -26.83 -6.41
CA HIS A 126 30.11 -25.72 -5.52
C HIS A 126 29.23 -26.18 -4.34
N ARG A 127 29.08 -25.29 -3.35
CA ARG A 127 28.30 -25.53 -2.11
C ARG A 127 27.46 -24.28 -1.82
N THR A 128 26.40 -24.09 -2.62
CA THR A 128 25.59 -22.89 -2.60
C THR A 128 24.31 -23.11 -1.80
N ASN A 129 24.08 -22.32 -0.77
CA ASN A 129 22.77 -22.22 -0.15
C ASN A 129 21.95 -21.15 -0.87
N TRP A 130 21.22 -21.56 -1.89
CA TRP A 130 20.44 -20.66 -2.75
C TRP A 130 19.44 -19.78 -2.00
N TYR A 131 18.86 -20.29 -0.91
CA TYR A 131 17.94 -19.48 -0.11
C TYR A 131 18.66 -18.34 0.58
N ASP A 132 19.84 -18.62 1.17
CA ASP A 132 20.64 -17.64 1.88
C ASP A 132 21.22 -16.56 0.95
N GLU A 133 21.44 -16.88 -0.33
CA GLU A 133 21.89 -15.93 -1.35
C GLU A 133 20.82 -14.89 -1.72
N LEU A 134 19.54 -15.17 -1.43
CA LEU A 134 18.44 -14.25 -1.66
C LEU A 134 18.13 -13.35 -0.45
N ILE A 135 18.79 -13.59 0.69
CA ILE A 135 18.50 -12.89 1.95
C ILE A 135 19.43 -11.69 2.12
N ASN A 136 18.83 -10.51 2.27
CA ASN A 136 19.53 -9.30 2.70
C ASN A 136 19.79 -9.35 4.23
N LYS A 137 20.96 -9.84 4.62
CA LYS A 137 21.35 -9.98 6.03
C LYS A 137 21.66 -8.65 6.71
N ASN A 138 21.83 -7.58 5.93
CA ASN A 138 22.17 -6.24 6.41
C ASN A 138 21.04 -5.24 6.23
N ASN A 139 19.80 -5.73 6.04
CA ASN A 139 18.65 -4.87 5.84
C ASN A 139 18.50 -3.86 6.98
N PHE A 140 18.04 -2.67 6.63
CA PHE A 140 17.86 -1.59 7.59
C PHE A 140 16.55 -0.87 7.34
N GLY A 141 15.82 -0.63 8.42
CA GLY A 141 14.61 0.18 8.39
C GLY A 141 14.70 1.33 9.37
N HIS A 142 14.11 2.45 9.00
CA HIS A 142 14.00 3.63 9.87
C HIS A 142 12.73 4.41 9.60
N ASN A 143 12.24 5.10 10.61
CA ASN A 143 11.10 5.98 10.53
C ASN A 143 11.34 7.25 11.34
N HIS A 144 10.97 8.38 10.77
CA HIS A 144 11.06 9.70 11.41
C HIS A 144 9.74 10.43 11.19
N ASN A 145 9.13 10.90 12.26
CA ASN A 145 7.93 11.72 12.22
C ASN A 145 8.15 12.97 13.08
N ILE A 146 7.89 14.12 12.50
CA ILE A 146 7.85 15.38 13.24
C ILE A 146 6.44 15.94 13.14
N SER A 147 5.88 16.42 14.24
CA SER A 147 4.56 17.02 14.25
C SER A 147 4.51 18.31 15.07
N LEU A 148 3.68 19.22 14.61
CA LEU A 148 3.37 20.50 15.23
C LEU A 148 1.89 20.54 15.52
N SER A 149 1.48 20.81 16.75
CA SER A 149 0.06 20.90 17.14
C SER A 149 -0.14 22.02 18.16
N GLY A 150 -1.30 22.66 18.10
CA GLY A 150 -1.64 23.76 19.02
C GLY A 150 -2.95 24.41 18.67
N GLY A 151 -3.23 25.54 19.30
CA GLY A 151 -4.39 26.37 18.98
C GLY A 151 -4.98 27.08 20.18
N SER A 152 -6.13 27.70 19.94
CA SER A 152 -6.99 28.35 20.95
C SER A 152 -8.23 27.52 21.24
N GLU A 153 -9.12 28.04 22.07
CA GLU A 153 -10.43 27.42 22.31
C GLU A 153 -11.30 27.34 21.05
N THR A 154 -11.09 28.27 20.12
CA THR A 154 -11.88 28.33 18.86
C THR A 154 -11.18 27.73 17.66
N THR A 155 -9.85 27.62 17.67
CA THR A 155 -9.08 27.13 16.52
C THR A 155 -8.02 26.16 16.98
N ILE A 156 -8.05 24.95 16.47
CA ILE A 156 -7.02 23.94 16.72
C ILE A 156 -6.45 23.44 15.38
N PHE A 157 -5.18 23.11 15.41
CA PHE A 157 -4.49 22.56 14.22
C PHE A 157 -3.43 21.55 14.61
N ARG A 158 -3.15 20.65 13.69
CA ARG A 158 -2.01 19.74 13.73
C ARG A 158 -1.44 19.58 12.32
N MET A 159 -0.13 19.57 12.21
CA MET A 159 0.61 19.23 11.00
C MET A 159 1.66 18.18 11.34
N SER A 160 1.91 17.24 10.46
CA SER A 160 2.97 16.24 10.61
C SER A 160 3.67 16.01 9.29
N ALA A 161 4.97 15.73 9.36
CA ALA A 161 5.79 15.25 8.25
C ALA A 161 6.43 13.92 8.65
N ASN A 162 6.38 12.95 7.76
CA ASN A 162 6.90 11.60 7.98
C ASN A 162 7.87 11.22 6.87
N PHE A 163 8.98 10.59 7.26
CA PHE A 163 9.90 9.91 6.37
C PHE A 163 10.14 8.51 6.89
N LYS A 164 9.97 7.50 6.02
CA LYS A 164 10.23 6.09 6.31
C LYS A 164 11.02 5.47 5.18
N GLY A 165 12.10 4.78 5.52
CA GLY A 165 12.84 3.90 4.63
C GLY A 165 12.84 2.49 5.21
N LYS A 166 12.64 1.48 4.36
CA LYS A 166 12.72 0.07 4.77
C LYS A 166 13.22 -0.78 3.62
N GLU A 167 14.37 -1.40 3.83
CA GLU A 167 14.89 -2.46 2.99
C GLU A 167 14.18 -3.77 3.33
N GLY A 168 13.89 -4.58 2.32
CA GLY A 168 13.32 -5.90 2.52
C GLY A 168 14.31 -6.91 3.06
N LEU A 169 13.77 -8.03 3.53
CA LEU A 169 14.58 -9.18 3.94
C LEU A 169 15.18 -9.92 2.73
N ASP A 170 14.70 -9.65 1.53
CA ASP A 170 15.28 -10.10 0.27
C ASP A 170 16.19 -9.02 -0.34
N ILE A 171 17.05 -9.45 -1.30
CA ILE A 171 18.06 -8.59 -1.93
C ILE A 171 17.50 -7.59 -2.95
N ALA A 172 16.19 -7.59 -3.23
CA ALA A 172 15.59 -6.81 -4.32
C ALA A 172 14.53 -5.83 -3.86
N SER A 173 13.85 -6.07 -2.73
CA SER A 173 12.75 -5.21 -2.33
C SER A 173 13.20 -4.09 -1.40
N ASP A 174 12.71 -2.89 -1.69
CA ASP A 174 12.85 -1.74 -0.80
C ASP A 174 11.62 -0.82 -0.88
N ARG A 175 11.48 0.09 0.08
CA ARG A 175 10.43 1.10 0.12
C ARG A 175 10.90 2.36 0.82
N LYS A 176 10.71 3.50 0.16
CA LYS A 176 10.94 4.83 0.74
C LYS A 176 9.65 5.63 0.68
N GLU A 177 9.27 6.22 1.79
CA GLU A 177 8.03 6.98 1.91
C GLU A 177 8.28 8.37 2.46
N TYR A 178 7.61 9.35 1.87
CA TYR A 178 7.54 10.73 2.33
C TYR A 178 6.08 11.10 2.50
N GLY A 179 5.70 11.58 3.66
CA GLY A 179 4.32 11.94 3.97
C GLY A 179 4.21 13.33 4.60
N LEU A 180 3.16 14.03 4.22
CA LEU A 180 2.74 15.29 4.84
C LEU A 180 1.25 15.17 5.17
N ARG A 181 0.86 15.53 6.39
CA ARG A 181 -0.53 15.55 6.83
C ARG A 181 -0.81 16.81 7.63
N GLY A 182 -2.01 17.33 7.49
CA GLY A 182 -2.50 18.43 8.31
C GLY A 182 -3.98 18.30 8.58
N ASN A 183 -4.41 18.80 9.73
CA ASN A 183 -5.80 19.00 10.07
C ASN A 183 -5.98 20.32 10.80
N PHE A 184 -7.16 20.89 10.64
CA PHE A 184 -7.57 22.06 11.39
C PHE A 184 -9.06 21.96 11.73
N LYS A 185 -9.46 22.64 12.80
CA LYS A 185 -10.86 22.87 13.16
C LYS A 185 -10.98 24.28 13.71
N HIS A 186 -11.96 25.02 13.20
CA HIS A 186 -12.30 26.36 13.67
C HIS A 186 -13.78 26.44 14.01
N THR A 187 -14.07 27.00 15.17
CA THR A 187 -15.44 27.24 15.65
C THR A 187 -15.65 28.74 15.71
N THR A 188 -16.67 29.24 15.04
CA THR A 188 -17.00 30.66 14.94
C THR A 188 -18.47 30.93 15.14
N LEU A 189 -18.86 32.20 15.15
CA LEU A 189 -20.24 32.65 15.40
C LEU A 189 -20.81 32.06 16.69
N GLU A 190 -20.07 32.19 17.80
CA GLU A 190 -20.46 31.69 19.12
C GLU A 190 -20.84 30.19 19.16
N GLY A 191 -20.16 29.38 18.32
CA GLY A 191 -20.38 27.94 18.21
C GLY A 191 -21.44 27.53 17.19
N LEU A 192 -22.06 28.48 16.49
CA LEU A 192 -23.02 28.20 15.43
C LEU A 192 -22.37 27.45 14.26
N LEU A 193 -21.17 27.85 13.81
CA LEU A 193 -20.47 27.28 12.68
C LEU A 193 -19.14 26.66 13.11
N GLU A 194 -18.96 25.38 12.79
CA GLU A 194 -17.69 24.67 12.88
C GLU A 194 -17.19 24.37 11.46
N VAL A 195 -15.96 24.77 11.16
CA VAL A 195 -15.27 24.48 9.90
C VAL A 195 -14.06 23.61 10.22
N GLY A 196 -13.97 22.47 9.62
CA GLY A 196 -12.84 21.54 9.76
C GLY A 196 -12.35 21.06 8.41
N GLY A 197 -11.11 20.61 8.37
CA GLY A 197 -10.56 20.00 7.17
C GLY A 197 -9.30 19.21 7.47
N ASN A 198 -9.06 18.22 6.64
CA ASN A 198 -7.86 17.42 6.64
C ASN A 198 -7.24 17.44 5.24
N PHE A 199 -5.94 17.39 5.19
CA PHE A 199 -5.21 17.08 3.98
C PHE A 199 -4.10 16.08 4.26
N SER A 200 -3.80 15.24 3.31
CA SER A 200 -2.60 14.40 3.33
C SER A 200 -2.05 14.21 1.92
N TYR A 201 -0.73 14.17 1.84
CA TYR A 201 -0.01 13.81 0.63
C TYR A 201 1.11 12.86 0.98
N ARG A 202 1.23 11.76 0.23
CA ARG A 202 2.27 10.75 0.44
C ARG A 202 2.84 10.32 -0.91
N ILE A 203 4.16 10.19 -0.95
CA ILE A 203 4.90 9.59 -2.04
C ILE A 203 5.55 8.32 -1.49
N ALA A 204 5.48 7.23 -2.25
CA ALA A 204 6.21 6.00 -1.96
C ALA A 204 6.97 5.57 -3.23
N ASP A 205 8.26 5.37 -3.09
CA ASP A 205 9.11 4.71 -4.08
C ASP A 205 9.30 3.26 -3.64
N GLU A 206 9.04 2.32 -4.54
CA GLU A 206 8.96 0.88 -4.25
C GLU A 206 9.81 0.11 -5.26
N ASP A 207 10.69 -0.77 -4.77
CA ASP A 207 11.34 -1.82 -5.55
C ASP A 207 10.74 -3.17 -5.20
N TYR A 208 10.45 -3.99 -6.20
CA TYR A 208 9.70 -5.23 -6.05
C TYR A 208 10.58 -6.46 -6.22
N THR A 209 10.38 -7.44 -5.34
CA THR A 209 10.95 -8.77 -5.48
C THR A 209 10.12 -9.66 -6.41
N ASP A 210 10.77 -10.67 -7.00
CA ASP A 210 10.09 -11.78 -7.70
C ASP A 210 10.14 -13.05 -6.84
N TYR A 211 9.01 -13.40 -6.23
CA TYR A 211 8.89 -14.59 -5.37
C TYR A 211 9.14 -15.91 -6.09
N ALA A 212 9.14 -15.93 -7.44
CA ALA A 212 9.55 -17.11 -8.20
C ALA A 212 11.00 -17.49 -7.88
N SER A 213 11.85 -16.51 -7.55
CA SER A 213 13.24 -16.76 -7.15
C SER A 213 13.34 -17.60 -5.87
N PHE A 214 12.52 -17.32 -4.86
CA PHE A 214 12.49 -18.11 -3.61
C PHE A 214 11.98 -19.53 -3.84
N LYS A 215 10.95 -19.69 -4.68
CA LYS A 215 10.47 -21.02 -5.08
C LYS A 215 11.55 -21.80 -5.83
N GLN A 216 12.30 -21.13 -6.72
CA GLN A 216 13.38 -21.74 -7.47
C GLN A 216 14.55 -22.13 -6.56
N ALA A 217 14.92 -21.28 -5.60
CA ALA A 217 16.02 -21.48 -4.67
C ALA A 217 15.92 -22.79 -3.88
N VAL A 218 14.70 -23.18 -3.47
CA VAL A 218 14.49 -24.44 -2.72
C VAL A 218 14.46 -25.69 -3.60
N GLN A 219 14.52 -25.55 -4.93
CA GLN A 219 14.45 -26.65 -5.89
C GLN A 219 15.77 -26.87 -6.66
N LEU A 220 16.69 -25.91 -6.55
CA LEU A 220 17.94 -25.98 -7.30
C LEU A 220 18.96 -26.94 -6.70
N ASN A 221 19.77 -27.53 -7.59
CA ASN A 221 20.98 -28.26 -7.21
C ASN A 221 21.95 -27.31 -6.46
N PRO A 222 22.28 -27.60 -5.20
CA PRO A 222 23.16 -26.78 -4.38
C PRO A 222 24.62 -26.83 -4.79
N THR A 223 24.98 -27.66 -5.79
CA THR A 223 26.35 -27.72 -6.31
C THR A 223 26.63 -26.78 -7.47
N PHE A 224 25.66 -25.98 -7.92
CA PHE A 224 25.88 -24.92 -8.88
C PHE A 224 26.48 -23.66 -8.24
N SER A 225 27.26 -22.90 -9.01
CA SER A 225 27.73 -21.57 -8.63
C SER A 225 26.66 -20.49 -8.85
N VAL A 226 26.67 -19.46 -8.02
CA VAL A 226 25.85 -18.26 -8.22
C VAL A 226 26.20 -17.53 -9.50
N ASP A 227 27.47 -17.59 -9.95
CA ASP A 227 27.95 -16.88 -11.13
C ASP A 227 27.76 -17.65 -12.44
N GLU A 228 27.55 -18.96 -12.37
CA GLU A 228 27.39 -19.80 -13.56
C GLU A 228 25.98 -19.70 -14.13
N MET A 229 25.85 -18.98 -15.24
CA MET A 229 24.60 -18.86 -15.99
C MET A 229 24.40 -20.02 -16.99
N ASP A 230 25.49 -20.64 -17.45
CA ASP A 230 25.46 -21.65 -18.51
C ASP A 230 24.80 -22.96 -18.10
N ALA A 231 24.83 -23.28 -16.81
CA ALA A 231 24.16 -24.44 -16.22
C ALA A 231 22.63 -24.45 -16.43
N PHE A 232 22.03 -23.27 -16.73
CA PHE A 232 20.58 -23.12 -16.91
C PHE A 232 20.17 -22.97 -18.39
N LYS A 233 21.14 -22.93 -19.32
CA LYS A 233 20.84 -22.81 -20.75
C LYS A 233 20.08 -24.04 -21.24
N GLY A 234 18.94 -23.79 -21.89
CA GLY A 234 18.13 -24.84 -22.49
C GLY A 234 17.13 -25.52 -21.56
N ASN A 235 17.07 -25.11 -20.29
CA ASN A 235 16.05 -25.58 -19.34
C ASN A 235 15.10 -24.42 -18.98
N SER A 236 13.96 -24.34 -19.65
CA SER A 236 12.95 -23.30 -19.42
C SER A 236 12.29 -23.33 -18.04
N TYR A 237 12.51 -24.40 -17.27
CA TYR A 237 11.94 -24.58 -15.93
C TYR A 237 12.91 -24.24 -14.80
N SER A 238 14.19 -24.04 -15.12
CA SER A 238 15.23 -23.76 -14.14
C SER A 238 15.96 -22.47 -14.50
N PHE A 239 16.21 -21.64 -13.51
CA PHE A 239 16.91 -20.36 -13.68
C PHE A 239 17.70 -20.02 -12.43
N ASN A 240 18.71 -19.17 -12.57
CA ASN A 240 19.46 -18.63 -11.44
C ASN A 240 18.58 -17.63 -10.65
N PRO A 241 18.19 -17.91 -9.43
CA PRO A 241 17.25 -17.08 -8.66
C PRO A 241 17.86 -15.73 -8.24
N VAL A 242 19.16 -15.65 -8.01
CA VAL A 242 19.87 -14.40 -7.71
C VAL A 242 19.87 -13.49 -8.94
N LYS A 243 20.29 -14.04 -10.09
CA LYS A 243 20.27 -13.28 -11.35
C LYS A 243 18.87 -12.84 -11.76
N ASN A 244 17.84 -13.64 -11.48
CA ASN A 244 16.46 -13.23 -11.73
C ASN A 244 16.05 -11.96 -10.95
N LEU A 245 16.60 -11.75 -9.75
CA LEU A 245 16.35 -10.54 -8.97
C LEU A 245 17.27 -9.38 -9.38
N THR A 246 18.55 -9.65 -9.66
CA THR A 246 19.56 -8.61 -9.91
C THR A 246 19.65 -8.16 -11.37
N GLU A 247 19.19 -8.99 -12.32
CA GLU A 247 19.20 -8.67 -13.76
C GLU A 247 17.88 -8.01 -14.21
N GLN A 248 17.26 -7.23 -13.33
CA GLN A 248 16.10 -6.39 -13.64
C GLN A 248 16.02 -5.18 -12.71
N GLU A 249 15.35 -4.14 -13.20
CA GLU A 249 14.76 -3.10 -12.39
C GLU A 249 13.25 -3.27 -12.42
N ASN A 250 12.57 -3.32 -11.30
CA ASN A 250 11.13 -3.51 -11.22
C ASN A 250 10.58 -2.79 -9.98
N GLY A 251 9.91 -1.68 -10.21
CA GLY A 251 9.43 -0.86 -9.12
C GLY A 251 8.24 0.01 -9.50
N ALA A 252 7.80 0.81 -8.55
CA ALA A 252 6.76 1.80 -8.79
C ALA A 252 6.96 3.04 -7.92
N LYS A 253 6.58 4.18 -8.47
CA LYS A 253 6.31 5.39 -7.70
C LYS A 253 4.81 5.52 -7.48
N GLN A 254 4.41 5.67 -6.23
CA GLN A 254 3.01 5.85 -5.85
C GLN A 254 2.82 7.20 -5.16
N GLU A 255 1.76 7.90 -5.53
CA GLU A 255 1.38 9.20 -4.96
C GLU A 255 -0.05 9.12 -4.47
N TYR A 256 -0.25 9.42 -3.19
CA TYR A 256 -1.56 9.43 -2.54
C TYR A 256 -1.87 10.84 -2.07
N SER A 257 -3.06 11.30 -2.35
CA SER A 257 -3.56 12.59 -1.89
C SER A 257 -4.95 12.45 -1.29
N THR A 258 -5.19 13.13 -0.19
CA THR A 258 -6.53 13.23 0.40
C THR A 258 -6.73 14.67 0.83
N ILE A 259 -7.88 15.21 0.52
CA ILE A 259 -8.36 16.49 1.02
C ILE A 259 -9.82 16.36 1.36
N ASP A 260 -10.20 16.81 2.53
CA ASP A 260 -11.59 16.89 2.96
C ASP A 260 -11.90 18.19 3.69
N LEU A 261 -13.13 18.62 3.55
CA LEU A 261 -13.72 19.79 4.23
C LEU A 261 -14.99 19.33 4.93
N ASN A 262 -15.12 19.73 6.18
CA ASN A 262 -16.29 19.50 7.02
C ASN A 262 -16.87 20.85 7.49
N LEU A 263 -18.13 21.07 7.18
CA LEU A 263 -18.89 22.24 7.62
C LEU A 263 -20.05 21.76 8.47
N LYS A 264 -20.06 22.11 9.76
CA LYS A 264 -21.15 21.78 10.67
C LYS A 264 -21.81 23.05 11.19
N LEU A 265 -23.12 23.12 11.00
CA LEU A 265 -23.97 24.22 11.47
C LEU A 265 -24.84 23.74 12.63
N ASN A 266 -24.61 24.29 13.81
CA ASN A 266 -25.36 24.03 15.05
C ASN A 266 -26.51 25.03 15.16
N ILE A 267 -27.62 24.79 14.45
CA ILE A 267 -28.76 25.73 14.33
C ILE A 267 -29.44 25.96 15.67
N LEU A 268 -29.59 24.87 16.41
CA LEU A 268 -30.14 24.88 17.79
C LEU A 268 -29.31 23.89 18.63
N LYS A 269 -29.47 23.90 19.96
CA LYS A 269 -28.80 22.94 20.84
C LYS A 269 -29.07 21.47 20.48
N ASN A 270 -30.21 21.22 19.84
CA ASN A 270 -30.70 19.89 19.48
C ASN A 270 -30.92 19.71 17.97
N LEU A 271 -30.52 20.68 17.13
CA LEU A 271 -30.60 20.62 15.67
C LEU A 271 -29.27 21.05 15.07
N ASN A 272 -28.63 20.15 14.36
CA ASN A 272 -27.42 20.44 13.58
C ASN A 272 -27.50 19.82 12.21
N THR A 273 -26.73 20.40 11.28
CA THR A 273 -26.50 19.85 9.95
C THR A 273 -25.01 19.89 9.65
N GLU A 274 -24.56 18.89 8.92
CA GLU A 274 -23.16 18.70 8.57
C GLU A 274 -23.03 18.41 7.08
N LEU A 275 -22.10 19.10 6.41
CA LEU A 275 -21.72 18.85 5.03
C LEU A 275 -20.24 18.45 4.99
N LYS A 276 -19.98 17.30 4.43
CA LYS A 276 -18.62 16.79 4.18
C LYS A 276 -18.36 16.70 2.69
N LEU A 277 -17.23 17.24 2.27
CA LEU A 277 -16.73 17.15 0.91
C LEU A 277 -15.34 16.53 0.96
N GLY A 278 -15.10 15.52 0.16
CA GLY A 278 -13.83 14.83 0.14
C GLY A 278 -13.37 14.46 -1.26
N ARG A 279 -12.06 14.48 -1.44
CA ARG A 279 -11.39 13.94 -2.62
C ARG A 279 -10.21 13.09 -2.18
N GLN A 280 -10.14 11.88 -2.71
CA GLN A 280 -8.97 11.01 -2.61
C GLN A 280 -8.40 10.77 -4.01
N GLY A 281 -7.09 10.77 -4.13
CA GLY A 281 -6.38 10.49 -5.37
C GLY A 281 -5.24 9.51 -5.12
N HIS A 282 -5.05 8.56 -6.02
CA HIS A 282 -3.91 7.65 -6.02
C HIS A 282 -3.40 7.50 -7.44
N ASN A 283 -2.13 7.84 -7.65
CA ASN A 283 -1.43 7.64 -8.90
C ASN A 283 -0.32 6.61 -8.67
N LYS A 284 -0.22 5.63 -9.55
CA LYS A 284 0.85 4.64 -9.55
C LYS A 284 1.51 4.61 -10.92
N LYS A 285 2.80 4.87 -10.94
CA LYS A 285 3.65 4.71 -12.13
C LYS A 285 4.58 3.54 -11.88
N GLN A 286 4.30 2.41 -12.50
CA GLN A 286 5.15 1.22 -12.48
C GLN A 286 6.11 1.25 -13.66
N SER A 287 7.37 0.90 -13.40
CA SER A 287 8.42 0.74 -14.40
C SER A 287 9.10 -0.60 -14.21
N GLN A 288 9.40 -1.28 -15.31
CA GLN A 288 10.18 -2.50 -15.32
C GLN A 288 11.14 -2.48 -16.48
N TYR A 289 12.38 -2.90 -16.23
CA TYR A 289 13.36 -3.23 -17.25
C TYR A 289 14.00 -4.56 -16.90
N LYS A 290 14.05 -5.48 -17.86
CA LYS A 290 14.77 -6.75 -17.76
C LYS A 290 15.97 -6.68 -18.69
N PHE A 291 17.15 -6.88 -18.13
CA PHE A 291 18.38 -6.88 -18.88
C PHE A 291 18.43 -8.08 -19.85
N LYS A 292 19.24 -7.99 -20.89
CA LYS A 292 19.41 -9.09 -21.87
C LYS A 292 19.83 -10.42 -21.24
N THR A 293 20.46 -10.37 -20.07
CA THR A 293 20.90 -11.53 -19.27
C THR A 293 19.81 -12.08 -18.36
N HIS A 294 18.67 -11.42 -18.25
CA HIS A 294 17.54 -11.92 -17.47
C HIS A 294 16.95 -13.18 -18.13
N LYS A 295 16.50 -14.14 -17.29
CA LYS A 295 15.94 -15.43 -17.75
C LYS A 295 14.87 -15.32 -18.84
N ASP A 296 13.98 -14.33 -18.71
CA ASP A 296 12.87 -14.15 -19.67
C ASP A 296 13.38 -13.68 -21.03
N CYS A 297 14.40 -12.83 -21.04
CA CYS A 297 15.05 -12.36 -22.26
C CYS A 297 15.81 -13.50 -22.94
N ILE A 298 16.55 -14.31 -22.17
CA ILE A 298 17.28 -15.48 -22.67
C ILE A 298 16.28 -16.51 -23.24
N ASN A 299 15.24 -16.87 -22.50
CA ASN A 299 14.23 -17.85 -22.93
C ASN A 299 13.39 -17.37 -24.11
N GLY A 300 13.09 -16.08 -24.15
CA GLY A 300 12.34 -15.45 -25.23
C GLY A 300 13.17 -15.07 -26.45
N ASN A 301 14.50 -15.24 -26.39
CA ASN A 301 15.48 -14.87 -27.42
C ASN A 301 15.32 -13.41 -27.89
N TYR A 302 15.30 -12.47 -26.91
CA TYR A 302 15.26 -11.03 -27.19
C TYR A 302 16.23 -10.26 -26.29
N ASN A 303 16.64 -9.06 -26.74
CA ASN A 303 17.61 -8.22 -26.05
C ASN A 303 16.89 -7.16 -25.20
N GLY A 304 16.74 -7.44 -23.91
CA GLY A 304 16.08 -6.52 -22.98
C GLY A 304 14.56 -6.41 -23.17
N TYR A 305 13.87 -6.05 -22.11
CA TYR A 305 12.42 -5.81 -22.10
C TYR A 305 12.12 -4.62 -21.18
N ALA A 306 11.32 -3.70 -21.65
CA ALA A 306 10.86 -2.56 -20.87
C ALA A 306 9.33 -2.50 -20.82
N LEU A 307 8.79 -2.14 -19.64
CA LEU A 307 7.36 -1.87 -19.39
C LEU A 307 7.23 -0.59 -18.61
N LEU A 308 6.30 0.27 -19.05
CA LEU A 308 5.77 1.38 -18.28
C LEU A 308 4.26 1.20 -18.13
N LYS A 309 3.75 1.35 -16.93
CA LYS A 309 2.31 1.34 -16.63
C LYS A 309 1.98 2.50 -15.72
N GLN A 310 0.95 3.24 -16.04
CA GLN A 310 0.39 4.27 -15.18
C GLN A 310 -1.05 3.92 -14.85
N GLU A 311 -1.41 4.09 -13.58
CA GLU A 311 -2.74 3.87 -13.05
C GLU A 311 -3.11 5.09 -12.20
N ALA A 312 -4.33 5.57 -12.37
CA ALA A 312 -4.86 6.71 -11.62
C ALA A 312 -6.26 6.37 -11.09
N TRP A 313 -6.45 6.60 -9.81
CA TRP A 313 -7.74 6.47 -9.12
C TRP A 313 -8.10 7.82 -8.52
N THR A 314 -9.35 8.23 -8.68
CA THR A 314 -9.89 9.40 -8.02
C THR A 314 -11.27 9.06 -7.44
N ASP A 315 -11.45 9.40 -6.19
CA ASP A 315 -12.71 9.24 -5.46
C ASP A 315 -13.16 10.61 -4.95
N TRP A 316 -14.40 10.99 -5.30
CA TRP A 316 -15.09 12.18 -4.80
C TRP A 316 -16.25 11.76 -3.92
N THR A 317 -16.32 12.35 -2.75
CA THR A 317 -17.38 12.07 -1.78
C THR A 317 -18.03 13.38 -1.35
N LEU A 318 -19.37 13.38 -1.35
CA LEU A 318 -20.21 14.39 -0.70
C LEU A 318 -21.16 13.70 0.24
N GLU A 319 -21.19 14.12 1.50
CA GLU A 319 -22.14 13.66 2.49
C GLU A 319 -22.81 14.86 3.13
N TRP A 320 -24.13 14.85 3.19
CA TRP A 320 -24.93 15.81 3.94
C TRP A 320 -25.75 15.06 4.96
N LEU A 321 -25.69 15.50 6.22
CA LEU A 321 -26.39 14.91 7.36
C LEU A 321 -27.14 15.98 8.12
N GLY A 322 -28.37 15.70 8.51
CA GLY A 322 -29.16 16.49 9.45
C GLY A 322 -29.53 15.65 10.69
N ASN A 323 -29.31 16.19 11.83
CA ASN A 323 -29.62 15.53 13.11
C ASN A 323 -30.55 16.41 13.95
N TYR A 324 -31.62 15.84 14.43
CA TYR A 324 -32.56 16.48 15.31
C TYR A 324 -32.87 15.56 16.50
N SER A 325 -32.71 16.06 17.69
CA SER A 325 -33.10 15.35 18.94
C SER A 325 -34.11 16.13 19.70
N PHE A 326 -35.13 15.45 20.24
CA PHE A 326 -36.18 16.06 21.05
C PHE A 326 -36.71 15.07 22.10
N LYS A 327 -37.22 15.61 23.18
CA LYS A 327 -37.90 14.86 24.22
C LYS A 327 -39.37 15.16 24.20
N ILE A 328 -40.23 14.15 24.29
CA ILE A 328 -41.68 14.33 24.48
C ILE A 328 -42.00 14.46 25.96
N ASN A 329 -41.29 13.72 26.82
CA ASN A 329 -41.36 13.76 28.28
C ASN A 329 -40.01 13.24 28.83
N ASP A 330 -39.89 13.11 30.15
CA ASP A 330 -38.65 12.61 30.77
C ASP A 330 -38.31 11.15 30.44
N GLU A 331 -39.27 10.38 29.89
CA GLU A 331 -39.11 8.95 29.57
C GLU A 331 -38.80 8.69 28.09
N HIS A 332 -39.08 9.65 27.18
CA HIS A 332 -38.96 9.45 25.74
C HIS A 332 -38.03 10.47 25.12
N ASP A 333 -36.83 9.99 24.71
CA ASP A 333 -35.81 10.74 23.98
C ASP A 333 -35.74 10.22 22.54
N PHE A 334 -36.03 11.09 21.58
CA PHE A 334 -36.01 10.76 20.15
C PHE A 334 -34.82 11.41 19.47
N LYS A 335 -34.14 10.64 18.61
CA LYS A 335 -33.09 11.13 17.72
C LYS A 335 -33.43 10.74 16.29
N ILE A 336 -33.59 11.74 15.45
CA ILE A 336 -33.87 11.57 14.02
C ILE A 336 -32.64 12.03 13.28
N MET A 337 -32.19 11.20 12.36
CA MET A 337 -31.09 11.49 11.42
C MET A 337 -31.60 11.29 10.00
N GLY A 338 -31.34 12.24 9.13
CA GLY A 338 -31.59 12.15 7.69
C GLY A 338 -30.38 12.69 6.93
N GLY A 339 -30.14 12.18 5.73
CA GLY A 339 -29.02 12.64 4.97
C GLY A 339 -29.02 12.18 3.53
N TYR A 340 -28.04 12.68 2.81
CA TYR A 340 -27.77 12.33 1.41
C TYR A 340 -26.27 12.12 1.27
N SER A 341 -25.89 11.08 0.51
CA SER A 341 -24.52 10.82 0.14
C SER A 341 -24.38 10.63 -1.38
N TYR A 342 -23.31 11.14 -1.92
CA TYR A 342 -22.90 10.94 -3.30
C TYR A 342 -21.44 10.59 -3.35
N GLN A 343 -21.10 9.58 -4.14
CA GLN A 343 -19.70 9.18 -4.39
C GLN A 343 -19.51 8.93 -5.88
N GLN A 344 -18.37 9.38 -6.39
CA GLN A 344 -17.94 9.08 -7.76
C GLN A 344 -16.52 8.53 -7.69
N PHE A 345 -16.31 7.38 -8.32
CA PHE A 345 -15.02 6.72 -8.44
C PHE A 345 -14.62 6.67 -9.91
N ASP A 346 -13.44 7.19 -10.23
CA ASP A 346 -12.87 7.16 -11.57
C ASP A 346 -11.55 6.38 -11.53
N TYR A 347 -11.34 5.45 -12.46
CA TYR A 347 -10.14 4.68 -12.64
C TYR A 347 -9.68 4.69 -14.08
N GLU A 348 -8.45 5.11 -14.29
CA GLU A 348 -7.78 5.12 -15.58
C GLU A 348 -6.47 4.36 -15.50
N TRP A 349 -6.11 3.67 -16.56
CA TRP A 349 -4.80 3.09 -16.68
C TRP A 349 -4.29 3.08 -18.11
N PHE A 350 -2.97 3.12 -18.24
CA PHE A 350 -2.25 3.01 -19.50
C PHE A 350 -1.02 2.15 -19.29
N SER A 351 -0.68 1.31 -20.27
CA SER A 351 0.59 0.58 -20.27
C SER A 351 1.20 0.53 -21.67
N ALA A 352 2.52 0.58 -21.73
CA ALA A 352 3.29 0.40 -22.94
C ALA A 352 4.52 -0.47 -22.63
N SER A 353 4.89 -1.34 -23.56
CA SER A 353 6.08 -2.18 -23.44
C SER A 353 6.77 -2.33 -24.78
N ASN A 354 8.08 -2.55 -24.74
CA ASN A 354 8.88 -2.87 -25.91
C ASN A 354 10.04 -3.81 -25.52
N ARG A 355 10.72 -4.37 -26.50
CA ARG A 355 11.86 -5.28 -26.35
C ARG A 355 12.89 -5.10 -27.47
N ASP A 356 13.97 -5.86 -27.40
CA ASP A 356 15.06 -5.85 -28.38
C ASP A 356 15.77 -4.50 -28.42
N PHE A 357 16.23 -4.06 -27.26
CA PHE A 357 16.98 -2.82 -27.11
C PHE A 357 18.46 -3.03 -27.55
N PRO A 358 19.04 -2.09 -28.32
CA PRO A 358 20.45 -2.17 -28.71
C PRO A 358 21.40 -1.98 -27.52
N SER A 359 20.92 -1.36 -26.43
CA SER A 359 21.69 -1.11 -25.21
C SER A 359 20.77 -1.06 -23.99
N ASP A 360 21.25 -1.57 -22.87
CA ASP A 360 20.58 -1.49 -21.57
C ASP A 360 20.73 -0.08 -20.91
N ALA A 361 21.48 0.84 -21.52
CA ALA A 361 21.84 2.12 -20.88
C ALA A 361 20.67 3.05 -20.57
N PHE A 362 19.58 2.95 -21.32
CA PHE A 362 18.41 3.82 -21.14
C PHE A 362 17.30 3.17 -20.30
N LEU A 363 17.41 1.87 -20.03
CA LEU A 363 16.43 1.09 -19.30
C LEU A 363 15.01 1.30 -19.86
N TYR A 364 14.02 1.51 -18.99
CA TYR A 364 12.63 1.82 -19.37
C TYR A 364 12.40 3.26 -19.81
N ASN A 365 13.40 4.14 -19.74
CA ASN A 365 13.24 5.58 -20.03
C ASN A 365 13.14 5.91 -21.51
N TYR A 366 13.45 4.94 -22.40
CA TYR A 366 13.39 5.13 -23.85
C TYR A 366 12.76 3.93 -24.54
N LEU A 367 11.43 3.77 -24.37
CA LEU A 367 10.69 2.65 -24.98
C LEU A 367 10.80 2.61 -26.51
N GLN A 368 10.87 3.76 -27.16
CA GLN A 368 11.03 3.84 -28.62
C GLN A 368 12.34 3.25 -29.13
N GLY A 369 13.37 3.12 -28.28
CA GLY A 369 14.67 2.55 -28.63
C GLY A 369 14.67 1.05 -28.82
N GLY A 370 13.58 0.34 -28.54
CA GLY A 370 13.44 -1.09 -28.84
C GLY A 370 13.17 -1.31 -30.32
N GLU A 371 13.73 -2.39 -30.87
CA GLU A 371 13.62 -2.75 -32.30
C GLU A 371 12.34 -3.54 -32.62
N TYR A 372 11.59 -3.98 -31.61
CA TYR A 372 10.33 -4.65 -31.85
C TYR A 372 9.33 -3.68 -32.47
N GLU A 373 8.86 -3.97 -33.68
CA GLU A 373 8.11 -3.05 -34.56
C GLU A 373 6.82 -2.47 -33.99
N LYS A 374 6.32 -3.00 -32.89
CA LYS A 374 5.06 -2.56 -32.27
C LYS A 374 5.25 -2.29 -30.78
N VAL A 375 5.20 -1.03 -30.41
CA VAL A 375 4.95 -0.67 -29.03
C VAL A 375 3.55 -1.19 -28.69
N ASN A 376 3.49 -2.23 -27.83
CA ASN A 376 2.25 -2.76 -27.35
C ASN A 376 1.73 -1.86 -26.24
N GLY A 377 0.77 -1.01 -26.56
CA GLY A 377 0.07 -0.16 -25.60
C GLY A 377 -1.35 -0.64 -25.38
N ARG A 378 -1.81 -0.53 -24.16
CA ARG A 378 -3.22 -0.71 -23.79
C ARG A 378 -3.69 0.49 -22.99
N LEU A 379 -4.82 1.05 -23.41
CA LEU A 379 -5.55 2.06 -22.67
C LEU A 379 -6.79 1.40 -22.07
N GLY A 380 -6.97 1.55 -20.76
CA GLY A 380 -8.19 1.15 -20.08
C GLY A 380 -8.72 2.30 -19.25
N MET A 381 -10.03 2.47 -19.25
CA MET A 381 -10.73 3.43 -18.42
C MET A 381 -11.93 2.74 -17.81
N GLU A 382 -12.11 2.90 -16.53
CA GLU A 382 -13.28 2.44 -15.80
C GLU A 382 -13.77 3.57 -14.89
N SER A 383 -15.04 3.90 -14.96
CA SER A 383 -15.67 4.85 -14.04
C SER A 383 -16.94 4.24 -13.46
N HIS A 384 -17.15 4.43 -12.18
CA HIS A 384 -18.31 3.97 -11.46
C HIS A 384 -18.95 5.12 -10.69
N LYS A 385 -20.27 5.26 -10.79
CA LYS A 385 -21.05 6.26 -10.07
C LYS A 385 -22.08 5.54 -9.22
N GLU A 386 -22.03 5.76 -7.91
CA GLU A 386 -23.05 5.32 -6.94
C GLU A 386 -23.76 6.49 -6.31
#